data_79bd516fa64c774e55c967a9543e2725
#
_entry.id   79bd516fa64c774e55c967a9543e2725
#
_cell.length_a   1.000
_cell.length_b   1.000
_cell.length_c   1.000
_cell.angle_alpha   90.00
_cell.angle_beta   90.00
_cell.angle_gamma   90.00
#
_symmetry.space_group_name_H-M   'P 1'
#
loop_
_entity.id
_entity.type
_entity.pdbx_description
1 polymer ?
#
loop_
_entity_poly.entity_id
_entity_poly.type
_entity_poly.pdbx_seq_one_letter_code
_entity_poly.pdbx_strand_id
1 'polypeptide(L)'
;HRLLSVWAFNRARVIPGQLPKTEDVNKRRPDQRYSDIRRILNGSRAYFDAAKISLSGRGWHGLSMDASYWFSKAIDLGANYSSTASMEDGWMNTSQTEFDIHDDLKALSVFDQPHAALWQLNYETPRLRGVPRSLRSVFGRWTISSVILLKIGTPFTVVTGSDGPGTGNADGVEGDRPNLLDPSILGNSVDHPDT
;
A
#
# COMPACT_ATOMS: atom_id res chain seq x y z
N HIS A 1 10.61 10.95 8.67
CA HIS A 1 9.83 10.81 9.90
C HIS A 1 10.13 9.46 10.55
N ARG A 2 10.13 9.42 11.88
CA ARG A 2 10.24 8.17 12.65
C ARG A 2 8.82 7.69 12.98
N LEU A 3 8.56 6.43 12.70
CA LEU A 3 7.25 5.81 12.88
C LEU A 3 7.36 4.61 13.81
N LEU A 4 6.26 4.23 14.40
CA LEU A 4 6.17 3.03 15.22
C LEU A 4 6.36 1.79 14.35
N SER A 5 7.08 0.82 14.88
CA SER A 5 7.24 -0.52 14.31
C SER A 5 7.14 -1.56 15.39
N VAL A 6 6.71 -2.74 15.01
CA VAL A 6 6.63 -3.90 15.89
C VAL A 6 7.74 -4.87 15.51
N TRP A 7 8.63 -5.15 16.44
CA TRP A 7 9.73 -6.08 16.24
C TRP A 7 9.51 -7.33 17.07
N ALA A 8 9.61 -8.47 16.41
CA ALA A 8 9.51 -9.76 17.06
C ALA A 8 10.88 -10.28 17.46
N PHE A 9 11.00 -10.67 18.73
CA PHE A 9 12.19 -11.27 19.32
C PHE A 9 11.85 -12.66 19.89
N ASN A 10 12.87 -13.36 20.34
CA ASN A 10 12.73 -14.69 20.91
C ASN A 10 12.17 -15.71 19.92
N ARG A 11 12.49 -15.55 18.65
CA ARG A 11 12.07 -16.48 17.61
C ARG A 11 12.73 -17.84 17.77
N ALA A 12 12.02 -18.88 17.40
CA ALA A 12 12.56 -20.22 17.36
C ALA A 12 13.72 -20.30 16.36
N ARG A 13 14.82 -20.90 16.76
CA ARG A 13 15.99 -21.06 15.87
C ARG A 13 15.75 -22.16 14.85
N VAL A 14 16.10 -21.89 13.62
CA VAL A 14 16.12 -22.89 12.55
C VAL A 14 17.34 -23.79 12.76
N ILE A 15 17.13 -25.10 12.73
CA ILE A 15 18.22 -26.09 12.80
C ILE A 15 18.53 -26.53 11.38
N PRO A 16 19.73 -26.26 10.87
CA PRO A 16 20.11 -26.68 9.52
C PRO A 16 19.93 -28.17 9.30
N GLY A 17 19.31 -28.55 8.20
CA GLY A 17 19.10 -29.96 7.84
C GLY A 17 17.93 -30.66 8.55
N GLN A 18 17.17 -29.95 9.37
CA GLN A 18 15.94 -30.47 9.98
C GLN A 18 14.73 -29.73 9.42
N LEU A 19 13.69 -30.47 9.06
CA LEU A 19 12.40 -29.86 8.78
C LEU A 19 11.82 -29.28 10.08
N PRO A 20 11.38 -28.04 10.07
CA PRO A 20 10.79 -27.40 11.24
C PRO A 20 9.51 -28.13 11.65
N LYS A 21 9.40 -28.44 12.95
CA LYS A 21 8.19 -29.01 13.52
C LYS A 21 7.55 -28.01 14.46
N THR A 22 6.28 -27.77 14.27
CA THR A 22 5.49 -26.85 15.10
C THR A 22 5.55 -27.23 16.60
N GLU A 23 5.58 -28.51 16.91
CA GLU A 23 5.63 -29.04 18.30
C GLU A 23 6.91 -28.63 19.02
N ASP A 24 8.00 -28.38 18.31
CA ASP A 24 9.30 -28.07 18.88
C ASP A 24 9.65 -26.59 18.90
N VAL A 25 8.75 -25.72 18.45
CA VAL A 25 8.99 -24.26 18.32
C VAL A 25 9.50 -23.69 19.66
N ASN A 26 8.80 -23.96 20.77
CA ASN A 26 9.20 -23.40 22.06
C ASN A 26 10.54 -23.92 22.56
N LYS A 27 10.89 -25.16 22.25
CA LYS A 27 12.19 -25.75 22.63
C LYS A 27 13.37 -25.11 21.90
N ARG A 28 13.12 -24.56 20.73
CA ARG A 28 14.13 -23.88 19.88
C ARG A 28 14.26 -22.39 20.14
N ARG A 29 13.45 -21.84 21.05
CA ARG A 29 13.51 -20.40 21.41
C ARG A 29 14.71 -20.14 22.34
N PRO A 30 15.35 -18.97 22.19
CA PRO A 30 16.42 -18.56 23.11
C PRO A 30 15.98 -18.51 24.56
N ASP A 31 14.78 -18.03 24.84
CA ASP A 31 14.17 -18.08 26.18
C ASP A 31 12.84 -18.82 26.11
N GLN A 32 12.85 -20.05 26.67
CA GLN A 32 11.70 -20.95 26.63
C GLN A 32 10.58 -20.56 27.60
N ARG A 33 10.81 -19.57 28.46
CA ARG A 33 9.78 -19.07 29.41
C ARG A 33 8.73 -18.22 28.71
N TYR A 34 9.06 -17.71 27.52
CA TYR A 34 8.19 -16.85 26.74
C TYR A 34 7.96 -17.46 25.35
N SER A 35 6.82 -17.13 24.75
CA SER A 35 6.57 -17.39 23.34
C SER A 35 7.35 -16.38 22.47
N ASP A 36 6.72 -15.70 21.58
CA ASP A 36 7.31 -14.52 20.90
C ASP A 36 7.27 -13.31 21.84
N ILE A 37 8.28 -12.48 21.75
CA ILE A 37 8.36 -11.21 22.46
C ILE A 37 8.22 -10.11 21.42
N ARG A 38 7.17 -9.30 21.55
CA ARG A 38 6.93 -8.16 20.66
C ARG A 38 7.35 -6.87 21.33
N ARG A 39 8.19 -6.15 20.64
CA ARG A 39 8.67 -4.86 21.09
C ARG A 39 8.17 -3.78 20.17
N ILE A 40 7.39 -2.86 20.72
CA ILE A 40 6.94 -1.67 20.01
C ILE A 40 7.95 -0.57 20.25
N LEU A 41 8.47 -0.01 19.17
CA LEU A 41 9.46 1.06 19.25
C LEU A 41 9.34 2.04 18.08
N ASN A 42 9.93 3.19 18.24
CA ASN A 42 9.96 4.24 17.23
C ASN A 42 11.16 4.01 16.28
N GLY A 43 11.18 2.89 15.60
CA GLY A 43 12.29 2.40 14.78
C GLY A 43 12.04 2.45 13.28
N SER A 44 10.80 2.60 12.85
CA SER A 44 10.47 2.69 11.42
C SER A 44 10.75 4.07 10.84
N ARG A 45 10.96 4.11 9.53
CA ARG A 45 11.15 5.33 8.74
C ARG A 45 10.31 5.25 7.50
N ALA A 46 9.80 6.40 7.06
CA ALA A 46 9.14 6.53 5.77
C ALA A 46 9.77 7.65 4.96
N TYR A 47 9.89 7.41 3.68
CA TYR A 47 10.39 8.33 2.66
C TYR A 47 9.30 8.51 1.62
N PHE A 48 9.03 9.75 1.27
CA PHE A 48 8.05 10.09 0.24
C PHE A 48 8.62 11.21 -0.62
N ASP A 49 8.78 10.92 -1.89
CA ASP A 49 9.20 11.88 -2.90
C ASP A 49 8.09 12.00 -3.93
N ALA A 50 7.73 13.23 -4.29
CA ALA A 50 6.68 13.47 -5.26
C ALA A 50 6.95 14.71 -6.11
N ALA A 51 6.54 14.61 -7.37
CA ALA A 51 6.44 15.74 -8.29
C ALA A 51 4.98 15.90 -8.72
N LYS A 52 4.47 17.14 -8.75
CA LYS A 52 3.11 17.45 -9.19
C LYS A 52 3.16 18.48 -10.31
N ILE A 53 2.43 18.20 -11.38
CA ILE A 53 2.17 19.15 -12.46
C ILE A 53 0.68 19.46 -12.43
N SER A 54 0.33 20.75 -12.54
CA SER A 54 -1.07 21.19 -12.59
C SER A 54 -1.27 22.15 -13.75
N LEU A 55 -2.39 21.99 -14.43
CA LEU A 55 -2.82 22.82 -15.53
C LEU A 55 -4.25 23.32 -15.25
N SER A 56 -4.47 24.61 -15.37
CA SER A 56 -5.79 25.22 -15.21
C SER A 56 -6.13 26.05 -16.43
N GLY A 57 -7.32 25.87 -16.97
CA GLY A 57 -7.85 26.63 -18.08
C GLY A 57 -9.30 27.03 -17.84
N ARG A 58 -9.65 28.26 -18.13
CA ARG A 58 -11.01 28.79 -17.91
C ARG A 58 -11.54 29.57 -19.12
N GLY A 59 -12.83 29.40 -19.36
CA GLY A 59 -13.56 30.24 -20.30
C GLY A 59 -13.39 29.91 -21.79
N TRP A 60 -12.72 28.81 -22.14
CA TRP A 60 -12.60 28.40 -23.52
C TRP A 60 -13.91 27.77 -24.02
N HIS A 61 -14.68 28.54 -24.81
CA HIS A 61 -16.00 28.11 -25.33
C HIS A 61 -16.95 27.52 -24.26
N GLY A 62 -16.91 28.04 -23.02
CA GLY A 62 -17.70 27.56 -21.91
C GLY A 62 -17.08 26.41 -21.15
N LEU A 63 -15.90 25.95 -21.54
CA LEU A 63 -15.15 24.90 -20.86
C LEU A 63 -14.19 25.51 -19.83
N SER A 64 -14.24 24.99 -18.60
CA SER A 64 -13.23 25.20 -17.56
C SER A 64 -12.66 23.85 -17.16
N MET A 65 -11.34 23.76 -17.06
CA MET A 65 -10.64 22.53 -16.73
C MET A 65 -9.53 22.80 -15.71
N ASP A 66 -9.48 21.95 -14.70
CA ASP A 66 -8.34 21.83 -13.79
C ASP A 66 -7.84 20.40 -13.86
N ALA A 67 -6.59 20.24 -14.27
CA ALA A 67 -5.93 18.94 -14.39
C ALA A 67 -4.70 18.92 -13.49
N SER A 68 -4.48 17.83 -12.81
CA SER A 68 -3.29 17.60 -12.00
C SER A 68 -2.78 16.19 -12.21
N TYR A 69 -1.48 16.05 -12.29
CA TYR A 69 -0.80 14.77 -12.37
C TYR A 69 0.28 14.71 -11.31
N TRP A 70 0.34 13.59 -10.58
CA TRP A 70 1.36 13.29 -9.60
C TRP A 70 2.18 12.11 -10.04
N PHE A 71 3.48 12.26 -9.89
CA PHE A 71 4.44 11.16 -9.92
C PHE A 71 5.07 11.08 -8.55
N SER A 72 4.99 9.93 -7.88
CA SER A 72 5.48 9.79 -6.52
C SER A 72 6.10 8.41 -6.26
N LYS A 73 6.88 8.34 -5.19
CA LYS A 73 7.42 7.10 -4.67
C LYS A 73 7.41 7.15 -3.15
N ALA A 74 6.83 6.13 -2.55
CA ALA A 74 6.80 5.95 -1.11
C ALA A 74 7.53 4.66 -0.73
N ILE A 75 8.48 4.75 0.18
CA ILE A 75 9.23 3.62 0.74
C ILE A 75 9.13 3.71 2.25
N ASP A 76 8.86 2.62 2.93
CA ASP A 76 8.92 2.58 4.39
C ASP A 76 9.59 1.31 4.92
N LEU A 77 9.73 1.24 6.23
CA LEU A 77 10.27 0.10 6.96
C LEU A 77 9.12 -0.60 7.72
N GLY A 78 8.11 -1.06 7.00
CA GLY A 78 6.97 -1.72 7.62
C GLY A 78 6.30 -0.85 8.68
N ALA A 79 6.09 0.41 8.37
CA ALA A 79 5.37 1.32 9.25
C ALA A 79 3.93 0.86 9.37
N ASN A 80 3.57 0.32 10.50
CA ASN A 80 2.20 0.02 10.78
C ASN A 80 1.44 1.30 11.02
N TYR A 81 0.59 1.65 10.09
CA TYR A 81 -0.14 2.90 10.10
C TYR A 81 -1.39 2.86 10.98
N SER A 82 -1.83 1.69 11.33
CA SER A 82 -3.00 1.50 12.15
C SER A 82 -2.67 1.75 13.61
N SER A 83 -2.50 3.00 13.94
CA SER A 83 -2.13 3.44 15.30
C SER A 83 -3.20 3.17 16.35
N THR A 84 -4.39 2.84 15.92
CA THR A 84 -5.54 2.71 16.83
C THR A 84 -6.27 1.41 16.66
N ALA A 85 -5.86 0.69 15.66
CA ALA A 85 -6.74 -0.31 15.26
C ALA A 85 -6.46 -1.67 15.81
N SER A 86 -6.63 -2.58 15.06
CA SER A 86 -6.59 -3.96 15.42
C SER A 86 -5.14 -4.38 15.58
N MET A 87 -4.87 -5.17 16.56
CA MET A 87 -3.61 -5.90 16.67
C MET A 87 -3.30 -6.70 15.39
N GLU A 88 -4.31 -7.00 14.60
CA GLU A 88 -4.20 -7.75 13.36
C GLU A 88 -3.34 -7.02 12.33
N ASP A 89 -3.53 -5.72 12.14
CA ASP A 89 -2.71 -4.95 11.19
C ASP A 89 -1.24 -4.85 11.62
N GLY A 90 -0.97 -4.90 12.93
CA GLY A 90 0.38 -4.90 13.48
C GLY A 90 1.18 -6.16 13.20
N TRP A 91 0.52 -7.22 12.78
CA TRP A 91 1.16 -8.51 12.60
C TRP A 91 1.72 -8.66 11.18
N MET A 92 1.07 -8.07 10.21
CA MET A 92 1.46 -8.19 8.80
C MET A 92 2.76 -7.46 8.44
N ASN A 93 3.18 -6.50 9.26
CA ASN A 93 4.40 -5.71 9.05
C ASN A 93 5.50 -6.05 10.04
N THR A 94 5.50 -7.24 10.57
CA THR A 94 6.55 -7.72 11.48
C THR A 94 7.71 -8.28 10.66
N SER A 95 8.93 -7.96 11.08
CA SER A 95 10.14 -8.50 10.47
C SER A 95 10.19 -10.02 10.56
N GLN A 96 10.62 -10.71 9.51
CA GLN A 96 10.90 -12.14 9.51
C GLN A 96 12.23 -12.49 10.18
N THR A 97 13.15 -11.53 10.27
CA THR A 97 14.42 -11.68 10.97
C THR A 97 14.52 -10.74 12.17
N GLU A 98 15.09 -11.22 13.25
CA GLU A 98 15.39 -10.40 14.43
C GLU A 98 16.77 -9.71 14.35
N PHE A 99 17.58 -10.04 13.34
CA PHE A 99 18.95 -9.58 13.22
C PHE A 99 19.11 -8.37 12.29
N ASP A 100 18.41 -8.38 11.17
CA ASP A 100 18.47 -7.29 10.17
C ASP A 100 17.06 -6.83 9.79
N ILE A 101 16.46 -6.13 10.72
CA ILE A 101 15.09 -5.65 10.59
C ILE A 101 14.99 -4.56 9.54
N HIS A 102 16.06 -3.79 9.37
CA HIS A 102 16.05 -2.66 8.45
C HIS A 102 15.97 -3.12 6.99
N ASP A 103 16.80 -4.07 6.59
CA ASP A 103 16.80 -4.56 5.22
C ASP A 103 15.60 -5.48 4.95
N ASP A 104 15.15 -6.20 5.95
CA ASP A 104 14.01 -7.09 5.83
C ASP A 104 12.67 -6.34 5.62
N LEU A 105 12.48 -5.20 6.26
CA LEU A 105 11.23 -4.43 6.17
C LEU A 105 11.23 -3.34 5.11
N LYS A 106 12.38 -2.97 4.55
CA LYS A 106 12.48 -1.87 3.59
C LYS A 106 11.87 -2.26 2.25
N ALA A 107 10.70 -1.72 1.97
CA ALA A 107 9.94 -1.99 0.76
C ALA A 107 9.14 -0.77 0.29
N LEU A 108 8.48 -0.91 -0.87
CA LEU A 108 7.46 0.04 -1.28
C LEU A 108 6.35 0.07 -0.23
N SER A 109 5.97 1.26 0.18
CA SER A 109 4.88 1.45 1.13
C SER A 109 3.57 0.94 0.55
N VAL A 110 2.69 0.40 1.39
CA VAL A 110 1.32 0.06 1.00
C VAL A 110 0.52 1.27 0.48
N PHE A 111 1.01 2.48 0.72
CA PHE A 111 0.43 3.72 0.21
C PHE A 111 1.12 4.21 -1.08
N ASP A 112 2.10 3.48 -1.60
CA ASP A 112 2.79 3.89 -2.81
C ASP A 112 1.82 3.87 -3.99
N GLN A 113 1.67 5.03 -4.60
CA GLN A 113 0.88 5.23 -5.81
C GLN A 113 1.71 6.06 -6.79
N PRO A 114 2.58 5.42 -7.58
CA PRO A 114 3.53 6.11 -8.43
C PRO A 114 2.91 7.10 -9.40
N HIS A 115 1.69 6.84 -9.83
CA HIS A 115 0.99 7.69 -10.78
C HIS A 115 -0.44 7.94 -10.34
N ALA A 116 -0.82 9.20 -10.28
CA ALA A 116 -2.19 9.62 -10.08
C ALA A 116 -2.52 10.84 -10.95
N ALA A 117 -3.70 10.87 -11.53
CA ALA A 117 -4.20 12.00 -12.30
C ALA A 117 -5.60 12.38 -11.83
N LEU A 118 -5.83 13.64 -11.63
CA LEU A 118 -7.14 14.21 -11.29
C LEU A 118 -7.50 15.27 -12.32
N TRP A 119 -8.65 15.09 -12.94
CA TRP A 119 -9.22 16.05 -13.87
C TRP A 119 -10.58 16.49 -13.37
N GLN A 120 -10.76 17.81 -13.30
CA GLN A 120 -12.05 18.46 -13.04
C GLN A 120 -12.43 19.22 -14.27
N LEU A 121 -13.57 18.89 -14.84
CA LEU A 121 -14.12 19.50 -16.03
C LEU A 121 -15.46 20.14 -15.71
N ASN A 122 -15.63 21.40 -16.10
CA ASN A 122 -16.91 22.09 -16.02
C ASN A 122 -17.20 22.69 -17.39
N TYR A 123 -18.34 22.33 -17.94
CA TYR A 123 -18.79 22.83 -19.23
C TYR A 123 -20.13 23.52 -19.08
N GLU A 124 -20.17 24.79 -19.47
CA GLU A 124 -21.40 25.56 -19.56
C GLU A 124 -21.88 25.59 -20.98
N THR A 125 -23.07 25.07 -21.25
CA THR A 125 -23.67 25.12 -22.59
C THR A 125 -23.95 26.56 -23.00
N PRO A 126 -23.65 26.92 -24.27
CA PRO A 126 -23.84 28.27 -24.75
C PRO A 126 -25.33 28.70 -24.71
N ARG A 127 -25.52 29.98 -24.57
CA ARG A 127 -26.88 30.54 -24.69
C ARG A 127 -27.35 30.44 -26.14
N LEU A 128 -28.31 29.56 -26.36
CA LEU A 128 -28.92 29.39 -27.66
C LEU A 128 -29.68 30.69 -28.06
N ARG A 129 -29.26 31.35 -29.14
CA ARG A 129 -29.94 32.54 -29.73
C ARG A 129 -30.64 32.09 -30.99
N GLY A 130 -31.82 32.65 -31.28
CA GLY A 130 -32.55 32.37 -32.54
C GLY A 130 -33.34 31.04 -32.55
N VAL A 131 -33.44 30.30 -31.42
CA VAL A 131 -34.25 29.09 -31.31
C VAL A 131 -35.54 29.33 -30.52
N PRO A 132 -36.59 28.54 -30.74
CA PRO A 132 -37.84 28.60 -29.98
C PRO A 132 -37.60 28.52 -28.45
N ARG A 133 -38.47 29.19 -27.70
CA ARG A 133 -38.32 29.30 -26.24
C ARG A 133 -38.33 27.93 -25.55
N SER A 134 -39.05 26.98 -26.05
CA SER A 134 -39.09 25.59 -25.56
C SER A 134 -37.75 24.88 -25.70
N LEU A 135 -37.10 24.97 -26.84
CA LEU A 135 -35.75 24.38 -27.04
C LEU A 135 -34.68 25.11 -26.24
N ARG A 136 -34.81 26.40 -26.05
CA ARG A 136 -33.90 27.18 -25.21
C ARG A 136 -33.98 26.82 -23.76
N SER A 137 -35.17 26.51 -23.22
CA SER A 137 -35.36 26.12 -21.83
C SER A 137 -34.84 24.69 -21.55
N VAL A 138 -34.87 23.82 -22.55
CA VAL A 138 -34.41 22.44 -22.43
C VAL A 138 -32.90 22.29 -22.64
N PHE A 139 -32.32 22.97 -23.63
CA PHE A 139 -30.92 22.78 -24.05
C PHE A 139 -29.97 23.92 -23.71
N GLY A 140 -30.47 25.01 -23.16
CA GLY A 140 -29.65 26.17 -22.82
C GLY A 140 -29.32 26.26 -21.34
N ARG A 141 -28.11 26.77 -21.03
CA ARG A 141 -27.67 27.06 -19.66
C ARG A 141 -27.50 25.83 -18.76
N TRP A 142 -27.12 24.71 -19.31
CA TRP A 142 -26.69 23.59 -18.52
C TRP A 142 -25.24 23.78 -18.08
N THR A 143 -24.97 23.42 -16.84
CA THR A 143 -23.61 23.23 -16.34
C THR A 143 -23.38 21.75 -16.14
N ILE A 144 -22.44 21.18 -16.86
CA ILE A 144 -22.05 19.77 -16.76
C ILE A 144 -20.70 19.76 -16.04
N SER A 145 -20.66 19.13 -14.88
CA SER A 145 -19.45 18.98 -14.09
C SER A 145 -19.02 17.51 -14.04
N SER A 146 -17.75 17.25 -14.21
CA SER A 146 -17.16 15.92 -14.13
C SER A 146 -15.87 15.95 -13.33
N VAL A 147 -15.65 14.93 -12.51
CA VAL A 147 -14.38 14.68 -11.81
C VAL A 147 -13.91 13.28 -12.19
N ILE A 148 -12.73 13.21 -12.76
CA ILE A 148 -12.10 11.96 -13.19
C ILE A 148 -10.84 11.78 -12.37
N LEU A 149 -10.77 10.68 -11.60
CA LEU A 149 -9.59 10.30 -10.82
C LEU A 149 -9.05 8.97 -11.37
N LEU A 150 -7.82 9.01 -11.86
CA LEU A 150 -7.08 7.84 -12.31
C LEU A 150 -5.91 7.60 -11.36
N LYS A 151 -5.77 6.37 -10.90
CA LYS A 151 -4.67 5.96 -10.00
C LYS A 151 -4.17 4.59 -10.38
N ILE A 152 -2.88 4.37 -10.20
CA ILE A 152 -2.30 3.03 -10.20
C ILE A 152 -2.67 2.32 -8.90
N GLY A 153 -2.75 1.00 -8.93
CA GLY A 153 -2.93 0.17 -7.74
C GLY A 153 -1.79 0.33 -6.74
N THR A 154 -2.04 -0.05 -5.51
CA THR A 154 -1.04 -0.06 -4.44
C THR A 154 -0.29 -1.39 -4.40
N PRO A 155 0.96 -1.41 -3.93
CA PRO A 155 1.69 -2.64 -3.67
C PRO A 155 0.98 -3.51 -2.63
N PHE A 156 1.16 -4.80 -2.72
CA PHE A 156 0.70 -5.75 -1.72
C PHE A 156 1.81 -6.77 -1.42
N THR A 157 1.75 -7.37 -0.24
CA THR A 157 2.69 -8.39 0.19
C THR A 157 2.10 -9.78 -0.05
N VAL A 158 2.85 -10.63 -0.70
CA VAL A 158 2.49 -12.05 -0.85
C VAL A 158 2.97 -12.80 0.38
N VAL A 159 2.11 -13.63 0.95
CA VAL A 159 2.40 -14.47 2.11
C VAL A 159 2.14 -15.94 1.79
N THR A 160 2.81 -16.84 2.50
CA THR A 160 2.73 -18.28 2.23
C THR A 160 1.53 -18.95 2.89
N GLY A 161 0.89 -18.30 3.84
CA GLY A 161 -0.18 -18.90 4.61
C GLY A 161 0.29 -19.96 5.64
N SER A 162 1.57 -19.97 5.98
CA SER A 162 2.14 -20.93 6.92
C SER A 162 3.41 -20.42 7.59
N ASP A 163 3.83 -21.04 8.69
CA ASP A 163 5.16 -20.83 9.31
C ASP A 163 6.19 -21.70 8.56
N GLY A 164 6.51 -21.29 7.33
CA GLY A 164 7.44 -22.03 6.46
C GLY A 164 8.82 -22.27 7.08
N PRO A 165 9.50 -21.26 7.62
CA PRO A 165 10.79 -21.43 8.29
C PRO A 165 10.66 -22.04 9.69
N GLY A 166 9.46 -22.18 10.24
CA GLY A 166 9.25 -22.77 11.56
C GLY A 166 9.79 -21.92 12.71
N THR A 167 9.69 -20.60 12.59
CA THR A 167 10.15 -19.64 13.61
C THR A 167 9.09 -19.28 14.63
N GLY A 168 7.86 -19.79 14.44
CA GLY A 168 6.75 -19.66 15.38
C GLY A 168 5.78 -18.55 15.04
N ASN A 169 5.54 -18.27 13.75
CA ASN A 169 4.60 -17.25 13.27
C ASN A 169 4.76 -15.88 13.96
N ALA A 170 5.98 -15.51 14.27
CA ALA A 170 6.26 -14.27 14.97
C ALA A 170 5.93 -13.02 14.13
N ASP A 171 5.88 -13.16 12.84
CA ASP A 171 5.53 -12.14 11.83
C ASP A 171 4.02 -12.08 11.51
N GLY A 172 3.22 -12.83 12.24
CA GLY A 172 1.78 -12.92 12.12
C GLY A 172 1.31 -14.33 11.80
N VAL A 173 0.01 -14.55 11.88
CA VAL A 173 -0.59 -15.80 11.43
C VAL A 173 -0.41 -15.86 9.91
N GLU A 174 0.33 -16.89 9.46
CA GLU A 174 0.54 -17.08 8.01
C GLU A 174 1.33 -15.95 7.31
N GLY A 175 2.07 -15.16 8.07
CA GLY A 175 2.74 -13.94 7.58
C GLY A 175 4.07 -14.16 6.87
N ASP A 176 4.59 -15.38 6.81
CA ASP A 176 5.86 -15.65 6.14
C ASP A 176 5.79 -15.35 4.65
N ARG A 177 6.79 -14.64 4.17
CA ARG A 177 6.93 -14.30 2.75
C ARG A 177 7.60 -15.44 1.99
N PRO A 178 7.10 -15.80 0.80
CA PRO A 178 7.73 -16.83 -0.03
C PRO A 178 9.06 -16.36 -0.60
N ASN A 179 9.92 -17.32 -0.94
CA ASN A 179 11.12 -17.03 -1.68
C ASN A 179 10.79 -16.59 -3.12
N LEU A 180 11.39 -15.50 -3.56
CA LEU A 180 11.25 -15.02 -4.92
C LEU A 180 12.11 -15.87 -5.85
N LEU A 181 11.47 -16.67 -6.72
CA LEU A 181 12.16 -17.51 -7.69
C LEU A 181 12.46 -16.76 -8.99
N ASP A 182 11.56 -15.90 -9.42
CA ASP A 182 11.68 -15.10 -10.63
C ASP A 182 11.52 -13.61 -10.32
N PRO A 183 12.61 -12.83 -10.34
CA PRO A 183 12.55 -11.40 -10.10
C PRO A 183 11.73 -10.60 -11.12
N SER A 184 11.45 -11.16 -12.29
CA SER A 184 10.70 -10.46 -13.34
C SER A 184 9.24 -10.20 -13.00
N ILE A 185 8.71 -10.89 -11.98
CA ILE A 185 7.34 -10.67 -11.50
C ILE A 185 7.19 -9.39 -10.68
N LEU A 186 8.31 -8.84 -10.18
CA LEU A 186 8.27 -7.64 -9.37
C LEU A 186 7.88 -6.42 -10.22
N GLY A 187 6.89 -5.68 -9.73
CA GLY A 187 6.39 -4.49 -10.41
C GLY A 187 5.40 -4.75 -11.54
N ASN A 188 5.10 -6.00 -11.84
CA ASN A 188 4.03 -6.36 -12.77
C ASN A 188 2.69 -6.44 -12.03
N SER A 189 1.61 -6.04 -12.72
CA SER A 189 0.27 -6.30 -12.22
C SER A 189 0.02 -7.81 -12.23
N VAL A 190 -0.62 -8.29 -11.19
CA VAL A 190 -1.13 -9.67 -11.18
C VAL A 190 -2.52 -9.62 -11.80
N ASP A 191 -2.67 -10.26 -12.95
CA ASP A 191 -3.99 -10.51 -13.48
C ASP A 191 -4.72 -11.42 -12.50
N HIS A 192 -5.92 -11.03 -12.10
CA HIS A 192 -6.75 -11.91 -11.30
C HIS A 192 -6.99 -13.19 -12.12
N PRO A 193 -6.69 -14.37 -11.58
CA PRO A 193 -7.15 -15.58 -12.22
C PRO A 193 -8.67 -15.48 -12.28
N ASP A 194 -9.21 -15.59 -13.46
CA ASP A 194 -10.65 -15.64 -13.66
C ASP A 194 -11.23 -16.73 -12.76
N THR A 195 -12.05 -16.30 -11.78
CA THR A 195 -12.78 -17.19 -10.87
C THR A 195 -13.97 -17.79 -11.57
#